data_96bd5b438eefcf4d5e91b9e78d760b5b
#
_entry.id   96bd5b438eefcf4d5e91b9e78d760b5b
#
_cell.length_a   1.000
_cell.length_b   1.000
_cell.length_c   1.000
_cell.angle_alpha   90.00
_cell.angle_beta   90.00
_cell.angle_gamma   90.00
#
_symmetry.space_group_name_H-M   'P 1'
#
loop_
_entity.id
_entity.type
_entity.pdbx_description
1 polymer ?
#
loop_
_entity_poly.entity_id
_entity_poly.type
_entity_poly.pdbx_seq_one_letter_code
_entity_poly.pdbx_strand_id
1 'polypeptide(L)'
;MNKKHLKTYKNVYSNPVKSDILWMDIEGLFRALGADISEGNGSRIRVKLNGERAVFHRPHPDKTTDKGAVKSVRRFLENARVKL
;
A
#
# COMPACT_ATOMS: atom_id res chain seq x y z
N MET A 1 3.29 -14.54 -6.74
CA MET A 1 3.83 -13.20 -6.42
C MET A 1 5.34 -13.28 -6.35
N ASN A 2 6.04 -12.27 -6.85
CA ASN A 2 7.50 -12.31 -6.82
C ASN A 2 8.05 -11.94 -5.45
N LYS A 3 9.37 -12.15 -5.28
CA LYS A 3 10.05 -11.92 -4.00
C LYS A 3 9.98 -10.46 -3.55
N LYS A 4 10.04 -9.52 -4.51
CA LYS A 4 10.01 -8.09 -4.18
C LYS A 4 8.68 -7.70 -3.54
N HIS A 5 7.57 -8.14 -4.11
CA HIS A 5 6.25 -7.80 -3.57
C HIS A 5 5.99 -8.50 -2.25
N LEU A 6 6.46 -9.73 -2.10
CA LEU A 6 6.34 -10.44 -0.83
C LEU A 6 7.14 -9.74 0.27
N LYS A 7 8.33 -9.23 -0.07
CA LYS A 7 9.13 -8.46 0.88
C LYS A 7 8.42 -7.17 1.29
N THR A 8 7.81 -6.47 0.33
CA THR A 8 7.03 -5.27 0.62
C THR A 8 5.88 -5.59 1.57
N TYR A 9 5.15 -6.66 1.30
CA TYR A 9 4.07 -7.13 2.17
C TYR A 9 4.57 -7.34 3.60
N LYS A 10 5.67 -8.07 3.77
CA LYS A 10 6.26 -8.30 5.09
C LYS A 10 6.69 -7.00 5.76
N ASN A 11 7.25 -6.07 4.98
CA ASN A 11 7.67 -4.77 5.52
C ASN A 11 6.47 -3.96 6.01
N VAL A 12 5.35 -4.01 5.31
CA VAL A 12 4.12 -3.34 5.73
C VAL A 12 3.64 -3.85 7.08
N TYR A 13 3.83 -5.13 7.36
CA TYR A 13 3.41 -5.76 8.62
C TYR A 13 4.52 -5.80 9.68
N SER A 14 5.65 -5.20 9.42
CA SER A 14 6.78 -5.19 10.36
C SER A 14 6.45 -4.45 11.65
N ASN A 15 6.93 -4.95 12.78
CA ASN A 15 6.85 -4.29 14.07
C ASN A 15 8.26 -4.10 14.62
N PRO A 16 8.63 -2.91 15.09
CA PRO A 16 7.82 -1.68 15.02
C PRO A 16 7.54 -1.24 13.59
N VAL A 17 6.55 -0.38 13.43
CA VAL A 17 6.12 0.11 12.11
C VAL A 17 7.27 0.83 11.42
N LYS A 18 7.54 0.45 10.16
CA LYS A 18 8.60 1.07 9.37
C LYS A 18 8.15 2.42 8.82
N SER A 19 9.11 3.33 8.65
CA SER A 19 8.88 4.63 8.02
C SER A 19 9.75 4.83 6.78
N ASP A 20 10.36 3.77 6.28
CA ASP A 20 11.29 3.81 5.15
C ASP A 20 10.84 2.98 3.94
N ILE A 21 9.58 2.56 3.93
CA ILE A 21 9.04 1.80 2.80
C ILE A 21 8.76 2.77 1.65
N LEU A 22 9.30 2.47 0.47
CA LEU A 22 9.02 3.27 -0.72
C LEU A 22 7.55 3.12 -1.09
N TRP A 23 6.87 4.25 -1.29
CA TRP A 23 5.46 4.23 -1.66
C TRP A 23 5.22 3.48 -2.97
N MET A 24 6.10 3.64 -3.94
CA MET A 24 5.95 2.94 -5.22
C MET A 24 6.01 1.42 -5.08
N ASP A 25 6.71 0.92 -4.07
CA ASP A 25 6.71 -0.52 -3.78
C ASP A 25 5.34 -0.95 -3.26
N ILE A 26 4.68 -0.12 -2.47
CA ILE A 26 3.31 -0.39 -1.99
C ILE A 26 2.34 -0.42 -3.17
N GLU A 27 2.44 0.53 -4.11
CA GLU A 27 1.59 0.50 -5.30
C GLU A 27 1.86 -0.75 -6.14
N GLY A 28 3.13 -1.14 -6.26
CA GLY A 28 3.49 -2.38 -6.94
C GLY A 28 2.87 -3.61 -6.28
N LEU A 29 2.87 -3.63 -4.96
CA LEU A 29 2.21 -4.70 -4.21
C LEU A 29 0.70 -4.73 -4.50
N PHE A 30 0.03 -3.58 -4.46
CA PHE A 30 -1.39 -3.51 -4.78
C PHE A 30 -1.67 -4.08 -6.17
N ARG A 31 -0.89 -3.70 -7.17
CA ARG A 31 -1.05 -4.23 -8.54
C ARG A 31 -0.83 -5.73 -8.59
N ALA A 32 0.17 -6.22 -7.89
CA ALA A 32 0.46 -7.66 -7.84
C ALA A 32 -0.68 -8.45 -7.21
N LEU A 33 -1.42 -7.83 -6.29
CA LEU A 33 -2.58 -8.44 -5.66
C LEU A 33 -3.85 -8.35 -6.52
N GLY A 34 -3.78 -7.67 -7.65
CA GLY A 34 -4.92 -7.52 -8.55
C GLY A 34 -5.78 -6.29 -8.25
N ALA A 35 -5.27 -5.35 -7.48
CA ALA A 35 -6.02 -4.13 -7.17
C ALA A 35 -6.15 -3.24 -8.40
N ASP A 36 -7.28 -2.54 -8.50
CA ASP A 36 -7.47 -1.46 -9.46
C ASP A 36 -7.02 -0.16 -8.81
N ILE A 37 -6.15 0.57 -9.49
CA ILE A 37 -5.65 1.85 -9.02
C ILE A 37 -6.03 2.91 -10.05
N SER A 38 -6.68 3.97 -9.61
CA SER A 38 -7.02 5.10 -10.46
C SER A 38 -6.54 6.40 -9.83
N GLU A 39 -6.24 7.38 -10.68
CA GLU A 39 -5.79 8.69 -10.25
C GLU A 39 -6.96 9.50 -9.73
N GLY A 40 -6.74 10.22 -8.61
CA GLY A 40 -7.66 11.23 -8.12
C GLY A 40 -7.09 12.61 -8.36
N ASN A 41 -7.66 13.62 -7.71
CA ASN A 41 -7.14 14.98 -7.78
C ASN A 41 -5.83 15.10 -7.00
N GLY A 42 -4.88 15.81 -7.56
CA GLY A 42 -3.58 16.03 -6.92
C GLY A 42 -2.82 14.74 -6.78
N SER A 43 -2.31 14.47 -5.57
CA SER A 43 -1.53 13.27 -5.27
C SER A 43 -2.38 12.08 -4.83
N ARG A 44 -3.71 12.18 -4.89
CA ARG A 44 -4.61 11.12 -4.44
C ARG A 44 -4.68 9.98 -5.44
N ILE A 45 -4.76 8.76 -4.92
CA ILE A 45 -5.10 7.59 -5.72
C ILE A 45 -6.26 6.86 -5.05
N ARG A 46 -7.08 6.23 -5.88
CA ARG A 46 -8.14 5.34 -5.40
C ARG A 46 -7.70 3.92 -5.66
N VAL A 47 -7.84 3.07 -4.65
CA VAL A 47 -7.46 1.65 -4.74
C VAL A 47 -8.67 0.81 -4.43
N LYS A 48 -8.93 -0.17 -5.28
CA LYS A 48 -10.02 -1.13 -5.06
C LYS A 48 -9.45 -2.54 -5.13
N LEU A 49 -9.75 -3.34 -4.10
CA LEU A 49 -9.26 -4.71 -4.02
C LEU A 49 -10.30 -5.56 -3.27
N ASN A 50 -10.75 -6.64 -3.90
CA ASN A 50 -11.72 -7.56 -3.30
C ASN A 50 -12.97 -6.85 -2.76
N GLY A 51 -13.43 -5.81 -3.46
CA GLY A 51 -14.59 -5.04 -3.04
C GLY A 51 -14.29 -3.93 -2.04
N GLU A 52 -13.11 -3.93 -1.44
CA GLU A 52 -12.67 -2.85 -0.54
C GLU A 52 -12.14 -1.68 -1.33
N ARG A 53 -12.42 -0.47 -0.85
CA ARG A 53 -11.97 0.78 -1.47
C ARG A 53 -11.26 1.63 -0.45
N ALA A 54 -10.19 2.27 -0.89
CA ALA A 54 -9.48 3.23 -0.06
C ALA A 54 -8.90 4.34 -0.93
N VAL A 55 -8.65 5.48 -0.32
CA VAL A 55 -7.97 6.60 -0.95
C VAL A 55 -6.67 6.79 -0.20
N PHE A 56 -5.58 6.88 -0.94
CA PHE A 56 -4.27 7.17 -0.37
C PHE A 56 -3.71 8.41 -1.04
N HIS A 57 -2.80 9.08 -0.34
CA HIS A 57 -2.06 10.21 -0.86
C HIS A 57 -0.64 9.77 -1.14
N ARG A 58 -0.16 9.97 -2.36
CA ARG A 58 1.24 9.72 -2.66
C ARG A 58 2.10 10.70 -1.87
N PRO A 59 3.15 10.23 -1.19
CA PRO A 59 4.01 11.12 -0.44
C PRO A 59 4.74 12.11 -1.36
N HIS A 60 4.94 13.33 -0.85
CA HIS A 60 5.62 14.37 -1.59
C HIS A 60 6.18 15.39 -0.60
N PRO A 61 7.43 15.81 -0.72
CA PRO A 61 8.43 15.43 -1.75
C PRO A 61 9.13 14.09 -1.48
N ASP A 62 9.00 13.55 -0.27
CA ASP A 62 9.62 12.27 0.08
C ASP A 62 8.97 11.13 -0.69
N LYS A 63 9.76 10.08 -0.96
CA LYS A 63 9.28 8.89 -1.64
C LYS A 63 8.89 7.79 -0.66
N THR A 64 9.18 7.97 0.63
CA THR A 64 8.91 6.98 1.65
C THR A 64 7.55 7.20 2.29
N THR A 65 6.99 6.12 2.81
CA THR A 65 5.66 6.08 3.38
C THR A 65 5.73 6.30 4.89
N ASP A 66 5.01 7.28 5.42
CA ASP A 66 5.02 7.52 6.86
C ASP A 66 4.29 6.40 7.60
N LYS A 67 4.51 6.35 8.93
CA LYS A 67 3.97 5.26 9.76
C LYS A 67 2.44 5.21 9.76
N GLY A 68 1.80 6.37 9.76
CA GLY A 68 0.33 6.44 9.70
C GLY A 68 -0.20 5.85 8.42
N ALA A 69 0.42 6.17 7.29
CA ALA A 69 0.03 5.62 6.01
C ALA A 69 0.30 4.12 5.93
N VAL A 70 1.41 3.63 6.50
CA VAL A 70 1.68 2.19 6.56
C VAL A 70 0.57 1.47 7.33
N LYS A 71 0.12 2.02 8.45
CA LYS A 71 -0.99 1.45 9.21
C LYS A 71 -2.28 1.43 8.41
N SER A 72 -2.53 2.48 7.63
CA SER A 72 -3.71 2.53 6.75
C SER A 72 -3.64 1.47 5.66
N VAL A 73 -2.45 1.24 5.09
CA VAL A 73 -2.25 0.16 4.13
C VAL A 73 -2.54 -1.20 4.76
N ARG A 74 -2.04 -1.45 5.98
CA ARG A 74 -2.35 -2.69 6.70
C ARG A 74 -3.85 -2.90 6.84
N ARG A 75 -4.54 -1.86 7.29
CA ARG A 75 -6.01 -1.94 7.50
C ARG A 75 -6.72 -2.24 6.19
N PHE A 76 -6.31 -1.60 5.12
CA PHE A 76 -6.88 -1.84 3.79
C PHE A 76 -6.70 -3.30 3.37
N LEU A 77 -5.48 -3.83 3.51
CA LEU A 77 -5.18 -5.22 3.15
C LEU A 77 -5.96 -6.21 4.00
N GLU A 78 -6.08 -5.93 5.30
CA GLU A 78 -6.86 -6.77 6.20
C GLU A 78 -8.34 -6.76 5.84
N ASN A 79 -8.89 -5.59 5.56
CA ASN A 79 -10.29 -5.45 5.16
C ASN A 79 -10.56 -6.13 3.83
N ALA A 80 -9.58 -6.10 2.94
CA ALA A 80 -9.66 -6.78 1.65
C ALA A 80 -9.39 -8.29 1.76
N ARG A 81 -9.13 -8.77 2.97
CA ARG A 81 -8.88 -10.19 3.27
C ARG A 81 -7.68 -10.77 2.50
N VAL A 82 -6.65 -9.96 2.34
CA VAL A 82 -5.42 -10.41 1.72
C VAL A 82 -4.67 -11.31 2.70
N LYS A 83 -4.30 -12.49 2.24
CA LYS A 83 -3.48 -13.44 3.00
C LYS A 83 -2.39 -13.99 2.10
N LEU A 84 -1.15 -13.81 2.53
CA LEU A 84 0.01 -14.30 1.78
C LEU A 84 0.87 -15.22 2.63
#